data_3654c2bc362bcce952fa19239d8ad051
#
_entry.id   3654c2bc362bcce952fa19239d8ad051
#
_cell.length_a   1.000
_cell.length_b   1.000
_cell.length_c   1.000
_cell.angle_alpha   90.00
_cell.angle_beta   90.00
_cell.angle_gamma   90.00
#
_symmetry.space_group_name_H-M   'P 1'
#
loop_
_entity.id
_entity.type
_entity.pdbx_description
1 polymer ?
#
loop_
_entity_poly.entity_id
_entity_poly.type
_entity_poly.pdbx_seq_one_letter_code
_entity_poly.pdbx_strand_id
1 'polypeptide(L)'
;MGLEYEGIRIKTIDTKGHSVYTVVKRNIPKECEKIPINNTMSWTGNYANSKVPEACKSTYVHTIGGHILPIQIDEDIDTYGELEVLAFMKQMQTDDSKMLIDACKEEFYDYRTIPGAVNMPFNHFKERQSFEFEFEHHLRELGVYINEKDDSLDFTKAKTITIFCNGPWCSLSVSMIEVLLDIGYPAEMIKWYRGGMQEWLATGMTSTRK
;
A
#
# COMPACT_ATOMS: atom_id res chain seq x y z
N MET A 1 0.29 11.22 -27.45
CA MET A 1 1.11 11.89 -26.43
C MET A 1 0.45 11.62 -25.09
N GLY A 2 1.16 11.00 -24.13
CA GLY A 2 0.67 10.85 -22.76
C GLY A 2 0.71 12.22 -22.06
N LEU A 3 -0.18 12.41 -21.09
CA LEU A 3 -0.12 13.57 -20.22
C LEU A 3 1.17 13.47 -19.37
N GLU A 4 1.98 14.50 -19.40
CA GLU A 4 3.10 14.63 -18.47
C GLU A 4 2.55 14.95 -17.08
N TYR A 5 3.03 14.23 -16.09
CA TYR A 5 2.75 14.48 -14.69
C TYR A 5 4.06 14.80 -13.98
N GLU A 6 4.17 16.03 -13.46
CA GLU A 6 5.41 16.50 -12.80
C GLU A 6 5.74 15.72 -11.53
N GLY A 7 4.74 15.05 -10.95
CA GLY A 7 4.87 14.33 -9.71
C GLY A 7 4.64 15.19 -8.48
N ILE A 8 4.72 14.56 -7.33
CA ILE A 8 4.64 15.21 -6.03
C ILE A 8 5.93 14.97 -5.25
N ARG A 9 6.38 15.97 -4.51
CA ARG A 9 7.50 15.83 -3.59
C ARG A 9 6.96 15.47 -2.22
N ILE A 10 7.37 14.32 -1.70
CA ILE A 10 7.01 13.86 -0.36
C ILE A 10 8.24 13.69 0.51
N LYS A 11 8.04 13.84 1.82
CA LYS A 11 9.02 13.48 2.83
C LYS A 11 8.79 12.02 3.22
N THR A 12 9.85 11.22 3.25
CA THR A 12 9.81 9.80 3.59
C THR A 12 11.04 9.43 4.42
N ILE A 13 11.10 8.21 4.91
CA ILE A 13 12.25 7.68 5.66
C ILE A 13 12.97 6.67 4.77
N ASP A 14 14.29 6.79 4.66
CA ASP A 14 15.11 5.82 3.95
C ASP A 14 15.37 4.54 4.78
N THR A 15 16.02 3.55 4.19
CA THR A 15 16.37 2.28 4.84
C THR A 15 17.30 2.42 6.04
N LYS A 16 17.91 3.59 6.23
CA LYS A 16 18.80 3.91 7.37
C LYS A 16 18.11 4.75 8.43
N GLY A 17 16.79 5.00 8.29
CA GLY A 17 16.01 5.81 9.22
C GLY A 17 16.16 7.32 9.01
N HIS A 18 16.81 7.79 7.95
CA HIS A 18 16.96 9.22 7.68
C HIS A 18 15.76 9.78 6.93
N SER A 19 15.35 10.98 7.29
CA SER A 19 14.33 11.72 6.57
C SER A 19 14.87 12.21 5.22
N VAL A 20 14.25 11.78 4.13
CA VAL A 20 14.62 12.16 2.76
C VAL A 20 13.40 12.66 1.99
N TYR A 21 13.65 13.42 0.91
CA TYR A 21 12.59 13.82 -0.01
C TYR A 21 12.62 12.95 -1.26
N THR A 22 11.46 12.41 -1.64
CA THR A 22 11.28 11.62 -2.85
C THR A 22 10.25 12.30 -3.75
N VAL A 23 10.49 12.29 -5.06
CA VAL A 23 9.50 12.73 -6.05
C VAL A 23 8.76 11.50 -6.57
N VAL A 24 7.45 11.45 -6.32
CA VAL A 24 6.57 10.39 -6.79
C VAL A 24 5.96 10.81 -8.12
N LYS A 25 6.32 10.08 -9.19
CA LYS A 25 5.90 10.33 -10.58
C LYS A 25 6.00 9.06 -11.41
N ARG A 26 5.56 9.10 -12.68
CA ARG A 26 5.94 8.06 -13.64
C ARG A 26 7.46 8.04 -13.81
N ASN A 27 8.05 6.87 -13.68
CA ASN A 27 9.50 6.69 -13.78
C ASN A 27 9.82 5.33 -14.41
N ILE A 28 9.56 5.22 -15.73
CA ILE A 28 9.90 4.02 -16.49
C ILE A 28 11.25 4.28 -17.18
N PRO A 29 12.29 3.48 -16.89
CA PRO A 29 13.55 3.57 -17.60
C PRO A 29 13.34 3.30 -19.11
N LYS A 30 13.97 4.09 -19.98
CA LYS A 30 13.82 3.96 -21.45
C LYS A 30 14.17 2.56 -21.95
N GLU A 31 15.16 1.91 -21.35
CA GLU A 31 15.55 0.54 -21.66
C GLU A 31 14.45 -0.49 -21.41
N CYS A 32 13.46 -0.16 -20.58
CA CYS A 32 12.35 -1.04 -20.21
C CYS A 32 11.13 -0.91 -21.13
N GLU A 33 11.08 0.12 -21.98
CA GLU A 33 9.94 0.37 -22.87
C GLU A 33 9.76 -0.72 -23.94
N LYS A 34 10.81 -1.47 -24.25
CA LYS A 34 10.82 -2.47 -25.33
C LYS A 34 11.17 -3.87 -24.88
N ILE A 35 11.01 -4.19 -23.60
CA ILE A 35 11.22 -5.55 -23.14
C ILE A 35 10.10 -6.43 -23.69
N PRO A 36 10.44 -7.52 -24.41
CA PRO A 36 9.43 -8.41 -24.97
C PRO A 36 8.70 -9.16 -23.87
N ILE A 37 7.39 -9.26 -23.98
CA ILE A 37 6.58 -10.09 -23.10
C ILE A 37 6.63 -11.51 -23.65
N ASN A 38 7.23 -12.42 -22.91
CA ASN A 38 7.26 -13.85 -23.21
C ASN A 38 7.35 -14.67 -21.92
N ASN A 39 7.12 -15.97 -21.99
CA ASN A 39 7.11 -16.85 -20.83
C ASN A 39 8.43 -16.91 -20.06
N THR A 40 9.54 -16.51 -20.68
CA THR A 40 10.87 -16.48 -20.05
C THR A 40 11.10 -15.19 -19.25
N MET A 41 10.52 -14.08 -19.69
CA MET A 41 10.71 -12.75 -19.11
C MET A 41 9.62 -12.38 -18.11
N SER A 42 8.43 -12.93 -18.29
CA SER A 42 7.35 -12.76 -17.35
C SER A 42 7.54 -13.66 -16.13
N TRP A 43 6.58 -13.74 -15.32
CA TRP A 43 6.50 -14.43 -14.06
C TRP A 43 7.20 -15.81 -13.97
N THR A 44 8.03 -16.00 -12.96
CA THR A 44 8.58 -17.31 -12.55
C THR A 44 8.68 -17.42 -11.02
N GLY A 45 7.58 -17.44 -10.33
CA GLY A 45 7.57 -17.48 -8.87
C GLY A 45 7.08 -16.17 -8.26
N ASN A 46 7.75 -15.60 -7.28
CA ASN A 46 7.25 -14.45 -6.53
C ASN A 46 7.46 -13.11 -7.23
N TYR A 47 8.47 -12.99 -8.08
CA TYR A 47 8.89 -11.70 -8.66
C TYR A 47 9.36 -11.89 -10.10
N ALA A 48 9.95 -10.88 -10.68
CA ALA A 48 10.48 -10.94 -12.03
C ALA A 48 11.52 -12.03 -12.21
N ASN A 49 11.55 -12.66 -13.39
CA ASN A 49 12.57 -13.60 -13.78
C ASN A 49 13.96 -12.95 -13.67
N SER A 50 14.98 -13.75 -13.31
CA SER A 50 16.37 -13.30 -13.22
C SER A 50 16.94 -12.73 -14.53
N LYS A 51 16.37 -13.08 -15.68
CA LYS A 51 16.75 -12.55 -16.99
C LYS A 51 16.19 -11.16 -17.27
N VAL A 52 15.21 -10.69 -16.50
CA VAL A 52 14.72 -9.31 -16.59
C VAL A 52 15.82 -8.38 -16.08
N PRO A 53 16.22 -7.35 -16.85
CA PRO A 53 17.21 -6.37 -16.40
C PRO A 53 16.81 -5.77 -15.05
N GLU A 54 17.77 -5.55 -14.17
CA GLU A 54 17.49 -5.08 -12.80
C GLU A 54 16.70 -3.77 -12.78
N ALA A 55 17.03 -2.83 -13.68
CA ALA A 55 16.30 -1.57 -13.83
C ALA A 55 14.81 -1.75 -14.18
N CYS A 56 14.47 -2.88 -14.84
CA CYS A 56 13.12 -3.15 -15.32
C CYS A 56 12.32 -4.03 -14.35
N LYS A 57 12.95 -4.65 -13.37
CA LYS A 57 12.25 -5.46 -12.36
C LYS A 57 11.24 -4.66 -11.55
N SER A 58 11.39 -3.34 -11.48
CA SER A 58 10.43 -2.45 -10.83
C SER A 58 9.05 -2.43 -11.47
N THR A 59 8.93 -2.88 -12.73
CA THR A 59 7.65 -2.95 -13.44
C THR A 59 6.95 -4.31 -13.27
N TYR A 60 7.56 -5.23 -12.54
CA TYR A 60 7.02 -6.56 -12.27
C TYR A 60 6.53 -6.65 -10.83
N VAL A 61 5.41 -7.31 -10.64
CA VAL A 61 4.81 -7.56 -9.32
C VAL A 61 4.29 -8.99 -9.27
N HIS A 62 4.20 -9.52 -8.07
CA HIS A 62 3.61 -10.84 -7.83
C HIS A 62 2.14 -10.87 -8.23
N THR A 63 1.79 -11.80 -9.11
CA THR A 63 0.43 -11.91 -9.69
C THR A 63 -0.24 -13.25 -9.40
N ILE A 64 0.18 -13.99 -8.38
CA ILE A 64 -0.57 -15.17 -7.94
C ILE A 64 -1.82 -14.70 -7.22
N GLY A 65 -2.80 -14.34 -7.99
CA GLY A 65 -4.07 -13.91 -7.48
C GLY A 65 -5.14 -14.97 -7.69
N GLY A 66 -6.10 -14.95 -6.82
CA GLY A 66 -7.30 -15.74 -6.95
C GLY A 66 -8.34 -15.03 -7.83
N HIS A 67 -9.35 -14.49 -7.21
CA HIS A 67 -10.44 -13.79 -7.88
C HIS A 67 -10.15 -12.29 -7.99
N ILE A 68 -10.63 -11.68 -9.07
CA ILE A 68 -10.67 -10.21 -9.14
C ILE A 68 -11.69 -9.71 -8.11
N LEU A 69 -11.24 -8.84 -7.24
CA LEU A 69 -12.07 -8.22 -6.22
C LEU A 69 -13.10 -7.27 -6.84
N PRO A 70 -14.25 -7.02 -6.16
CA PRO A 70 -15.22 -6.04 -6.60
C PRO A 70 -14.58 -4.64 -6.72
N ILE A 71 -15.26 -3.74 -7.41
CA ILE A 71 -14.80 -2.34 -7.52
C ILE A 71 -14.95 -1.59 -6.20
N GLN A 72 -15.99 -1.91 -5.46
CA GLN A 72 -16.32 -1.32 -4.16
C GLN A 72 -16.56 -2.43 -3.15
N ILE A 73 -16.02 -2.29 -1.95
CA ILE A 73 -16.12 -3.30 -0.88
C ILE A 73 -17.15 -2.93 0.18
N ASP A 74 -17.47 -1.64 0.32
CA ASP A 74 -18.45 -1.11 1.25
C ASP A 74 -18.97 0.24 0.72
N GLU A 75 -20.21 0.62 1.04
CA GLU A 75 -20.83 1.88 0.56
C GLU A 75 -20.19 3.14 1.15
N ASP A 76 -19.63 3.05 2.35
CA ASP A 76 -18.96 4.15 3.05
C ASP A 76 -17.43 4.19 2.82
N ILE A 77 -16.89 3.22 2.09
CA ILE A 77 -15.46 3.15 1.77
C ILE A 77 -15.21 3.56 0.32
N ASP A 78 -14.56 4.70 0.13
CA ASP A 78 -14.16 5.15 -1.20
C ASP A 78 -13.07 4.25 -1.77
N THR A 79 -13.29 3.80 -3.01
CA THR A 79 -12.25 3.13 -3.80
C THR A 79 -11.43 4.16 -4.55
N TYR A 80 -10.13 4.17 -4.30
CA TYR A 80 -9.17 5.09 -4.90
C TYR A 80 -8.49 4.48 -6.13
N GLY A 81 -8.23 5.33 -7.14
CA GLY A 81 -7.25 5.11 -8.18
C GLY A 81 -5.95 5.85 -7.89
N GLU A 82 -5.01 5.85 -8.85
CA GLU A 82 -3.67 6.44 -8.68
C GLU A 82 -3.72 7.93 -8.37
N LEU A 83 -4.64 8.68 -8.98
CA LEU A 83 -4.74 10.12 -8.80
C LEU A 83 -5.24 10.49 -7.41
N GLU A 84 -6.21 9.73 -6.87
CA GLU A 84 -6.69 9.90 -5.51
C GLU A 84 -5.60 9.56 -4.50
N VAL A 85 -4.82 8.48 -4.74
CA VAL A 85 -3.66 8.15 -3.89
C VAL A 85 -2.63 9.27 -3.91
N LEU A 86 -2.29 9.82 -5.07
CA LEU A 86 -1.35 10.94 -5.18
C LEU A 86 -1.87 12.19 -4.44
N ALA A 87 -3.16 12.49 -4.59
CA ALA A 87 -3.79 13.60 -3.86
C ALA A 87 -3.75 13.39 -2.34
N PHE A 88 -4.03 12.16 -1.89
CA PHE A 88 -3.94 11.77 -0.48
C PHE A 88 -2.50 11.89 0.06
N MET A 89 -1.52 11.37 -0.67
CA MET A 89 -0.10 11.50 -0.32
C MET A 89 0.36 12.97 -0.20
N LYS A 90 -0.18 13.85 -1.06
CA LYS A 90 0.08 15.29 -0.97
C LYS A 90 -0.48 15.88 0.33
N GLN A 91 -1.70 15.48 0.72
CA GLN A 91 -2.31 15.92 1.98
C GLN A 91 -1.50 15.44 3.20
N MET A 92 -1.01 14.19 3.19
CA MET A 92 -0.16 13.63 4.24
C MET A 92 1.10 14.46 4.53
N GLN A 93 1.54 15.33 3.62
CA GLN A 93 2.74 16.16 3.87
C GLN A 93 2.50 17.27 4.91
N THR A 94 1.25 17.61 5.16
CA THR A 94 0.85 18.71 6.07
C THR A 94 -0.21 18.28 7.09
N ASP A 95 -0.64 17.02 7.05
CA ASP A 95 -1.73 16.49 7.87
C ASP A 95 -1.36 15.13 8.44
N ASP A 96 -0.89 15.10 9.68
CA ASP A 96 -0.47 13.89 10.39
C ASP A 96 -1.64 12.96 10.76
N SER A 97 -2.89 13.43 10.56
CA SER A 97 -4.09 12.60 10.74
C SER A 97 -4.36 11.67 9.54
N LYS A 98 -3.45 11.60 8.57
CA LYS A 98 -3.57 10.77 7.37
C LYS A 98 -2.42 9.78 7.28
N MET A 99 -2.71 8.56 6.81
CA MET A 99 -1.69 7.52 6.67
C MET A 99 -1.97 6.62 5.46
N LEU A 100 -0.92 6.34 4.68
CA LEU A 100 -0.94 5.36 3.59
C LEU A 100 -0.38 4.04 4.11
N ILE A 101 -1.14 2.95 3.97
CA ILE A 101 -0.84 1.65 4.56
C ILE A 101 -0.68 0.60 3.48
N ASP A 102 0.45 -0.09 3.51
CA ASP A 102 0.68 -1.33 2.76
C ASP A 102 0.33 -2.52 3.65
N ALA A 103 -0.78 -3.21 3.33
CA ALA A 103 -1.28 -4.36 4.07
C ALA A 103 -0.60 -5.69 3.68
N CYS A 104 0.39 -5.64 2.79
CA CYS A 104 1.15 -6.82 2.39
C CYS A 104 2.00 -7.34 3.54
N LYS A 105 2.39 -8.61 3.45
CA LYS A 105 3.44 -9.15 4.30
C LYS A 105 4.74 -8.39 4.10
N GLU A 106 5.57 -8.38 5.14
CA GLU A 106 6.84 -7.65 5.19
C GLU A 106 7.73 -7.93 3.98
N GLU A 107 7.84 -9.19 3.54
CA GLU A 107 8.64 -9.60 2.38
C GLU A 107 8.24 -8.89 1.06
N PHE A 108 6.94 -8.60 0.86
CA PHE A 108 6.46 -7.87 -0.31
C PHE A 108 6.71 -6.38 -0.17
N TYR A 109 6.47 -5.85 1.02
CA TYR A 109 6.75 -4.45 1.35
C TYR A 109 8.23 -4.10 1.16
N ASP A 110 9.14 -4.95 1.66
CA ASP A 110 10.59 -4.77 1.53
C ASP A 110 11.04 -4.87 0.07
N TYR A 111 10.39 -5.76 -0.68
CA TYR A 111 10.67 -5.84 -2.11
C TYR A 111 10.28 -4.57 -2.84
N ARG A 112 9.04 -4.09 -2.64
CA ARG A 112 8.54 -2.85 -3.24
C ARG A 112 7.27 -2.35 -2.55
N THR A 113 7.24 -1.06 -2.32
CA THR A 113 6.06 -0.37 -1.82
C THR A 113 5.92 1.03 -2.43
N ILE A 114 4.78 1.68 -2.19
CA ILE A 114 4.56 3.09 -2.52
C ILE A 114 5.37 3.95 -1.54
N PRO A 115 6.16 4.94 -2.02
CA PRO A 115 6.94 5.80 -1.14
C PRO A 115 6.06 6.50 -0.09
N GLY A 116 6.47 6.44 1.16
CA GLY A 116 5.72 7.01 2.29
C GLY A 116 4.66 6.10 2.89
N ALA A 117 4.43 4.92 2.33
CA ALA A 117 3.57 3.91 2.96
C ALA A 117 4.23 3.31 4.20
N VAL A 118 3.41 3.01 5.19
CA VAL A 118 3.77 2.25 6.40
C VAL A 118 3.32 0.81 6.20
N ASN A 119 4.15 -0.16 6.55
CA ASN A 119 3.75 -1.56 6.51
C ASN A 119 2.95 -1.91 7.77
N MET A 120 1.74 -2.38 7.55
CA MET A 120 0.89 -2.99 8.58
C MET A 120 0.36 -4.31 8.02
N PRO A 121 1.11 -5.41 8.18
CA PRO A 121 0.75 -6.69 7.59
C PRO A 121 -0.64 -7.16 8.03
N PHE A 122 -1.47 -7.54 7.06
CA PHE A 122 -2.86 -7.95 7.30
C PHE A 122 -3.01 -9.07 8.34
N ASN A 123 -2.02 -9.96 8.44
CA ASN A 123 -2.02 -11.06 9.41
C ASN A 123 -1.91 -10.58 10.86
N HIS A 124 -1.29 -9.42 11.13
CA HIS A 124 -1.27 -8.83 12.46
C HIS A 124 -2.68 -8.42 12.92
N PHE A 125 -3.59 -8.16 11.98
CA PHE A 125 -5.00 -7.88 12.26
C PHE A 125 -5.84 -9.16 12.31
N LYS A 126 -5.72 -10.01 11.27
CA LYS A 126 -6.53 -11.22 11.13
C LYS A 126 -6.21 -12.29 12.18
N GLU A 127 -4.94 -12.42 12.54
CA GLU A 127 -4.43 -13.39 13.49
C GLU A 127 -4.00 -12.70 14.80
N ARG A 128 -4.75 -11.67 15.22
CA ARG A 128 -4.42 -10.77 16.33
C ARG A 128 -4.06 -11.47 17.64
N GLN A 129 -4.57 -12.69 17.88
CA GLN A 129 -4.19 -13.48 19.06
C GLN A 129 -2.73 -13.95 19.02
N SER A 130 -2.18 -14.12 17.82
CA SER A 130 -0.76 -14.49 17.62
C SER A 130 0.16 -13.27 17.51
N PHE A 131 -0.41 -12.10 17.24
CA PHE A 131 0.28 -10.82 16.99
C PHE A 131 -0.30 -9.71 17.88
N GLU A 132 -0.56 -9.99 19.14
CA GLU A 132 -1.25 -9.07 20.05
C GLU A 132 -0.49 -7.74 20.21
N PHE A 133 0.83 -7.79 20.40
CA PHE A 133 1.66 -6.60 20.54
C PHE A 133 1.70 -5.74 19.26
N GLU A 134 1.85 -6.40 18.12
CA GLU A 134 1.87 -5.74 16.81
C GLU A 134 0.51 -5.13 16.50
N PHE A 135 -0.57 -5.85 16.78
CA PHE A 135 -1.94 -5.35 16.61
C PHE A 135 -2.20 -4.10 17.43
N GLU A 136 -1.90 -4.13 18.73
CA GLU A 136 -2.05 -2.97 19.61
C GLU A 136 -1.14 -1.80 19.18
N HIS A 137 0.09 -2.09 18.78
CA HIS A 137 1.01 -1.08 18.26
C HIS A 137 0.42 -0.38 17.04
N HIS A 138 -0.09 -1.15 16.07
CA HIS A 138 -0.73 -0.59 14.89
C HIS A 138 -1.98 0.22 15.24
N LEU A 139 -2.82 -0.22 16.16
CA LEU A 139 -3.97 0.57 16.61
C LEU A 139 -3.55 1.93 17.16
N ARG A 140 -2.49 1.98 17.98
CA ARG A 140 -1.94 3.26 18.49
C ARG A 140 -1.39 4.15 17.37
N GLU A 141 -0.71 3.58 16.37
CA GLU A 141 -0.25 4.32 15.19
C GLU A 141 -1.42 4.87 14.36
N LEU A 142 -2.54 4.15 14.30
CA LEU A 142 -3.79 4.56 13.68
C LEU A 142 -4.54 5.62 14.49
N GLY A 143 -4.05 6.01 15.66
CA GLY A 143 -4.67 7.00 16.53
C GLY A 143 -5.83 6.45 17.37
N VAL A 144 -5.94 5.12 17.47
CA VAL A 144 -6.94 4.45 18.32
C VAL A 144 -6.38 4.35 19.74
N TYR A 145 -7.12 4.85 20.70
CA TYR A 145 -6.77 4.69 22.12
C TYR A 145 -7.38 3.40 22.67
N ILE A 146 -6.55 2.61 23.36
CA ILE A 146 -6.94 1.37 24.04
C ILE A 146 -7.03 1.67 25.52
N ASN A 147 -8.22 1.50 26.11
CA ASN A 147 -8.44 1.69 27.55
C ASN A 147 -7.91 0.48 28.33
N GLU A 148 -6.89 0.70 29.14
CA GLU A 148 -6.22 -0.36 29.94
C GLU A 148 -7.12 -1.04 31.00
N LYS A 149 -8.32 -0.50 31.29
CA LYS A 149 -9.21 -1.03 32.32
C LYS A 149 -10.21 -2.07 31.81
N ASP A 150 -10.64 -1.91 30.55
CA ASP A 150 -11.73 -2.70 29.99
C ASP A 150 -11.52 -3.07 28.50
N ASP A 151 -10.30 -2.79 27.96
CA ASP A 151 -9.89 -3.03 26.58
C ASP A 151 -10.79 -2.34 25.54
N SER A 152 -11.61 -1.37 25.95
CA SER A 152 -12.44 -0.61 25.03
C SER A 152 -11.60 0.27 24.11
N LEU A 153 -12.05 0.44 22.86
CA LEU A 153 -11.37 1.22 21.84
C LEU A 153 -12.05 2.57 21.66
N ASP A 154 -11.24 3.64 21.66
CA ASP A 154 -11.69 5.01 21.37
C ASP A 154 -11.10 5.47 20.03
N PHE A 155 -11.96 5.76 19.08
CA PHE A 155 -11.63 6.17 17.71
C PHE A 155 -11.70 7.70 17.51
N THR A 156 -11.88 8.49 18.55
CA THR A 156 -12.03 9.96 18.45
C THR A 156 -10.83 10.64 17.79
N LYS A 157 -9.66 10.01 17.82
CA LYS A 157 -8.43 10.47 17.18
C LYS A 157 -7.96 9.55 16.05
N ALA A 158 -8.85 8.67 15.58
CA ALA A 158 -8.52 7.76 14.48
C ALA A 158 -8.12 8.55 13.23
N LYS A 159 -7.11 8.05 12.53
CA LYS A 159 -6.61 8.67 11.30
C LYS A 159 -7.46 8.30 10.10
N THR A 160 -7.53 9.19 9.12
CA THR A 160 -7.97 8.79 7.78
C THR A 160 -6.87 7.98 7.11
N ILE A 161 -7.18 6.78 6.64
CA ILE A 161 -6.22 5.83 6.12
C ILE A 161 -6.55 5.44 4.69
N THR A 162 -5.51 5.26 3.87
CA THR A 162 -5.62 4.62 2.55
C THR A 162 -4.88 3.30 2.60
N ILE A 163 -5.59 2.20 2.36
CA ILE A 163 -5.04 0.84 2.45
C ILE A 163 -4.91 0.23 1.06
N PHE A 164 -3.79 -0.43 0.79
CA PHE A 164 -3.56 -1.18 -0.44
C PHE A 164 -2.80 -2.49 -0.18
N CYS A 165 -2.74 -3.33 -1.20
CA CYS A 165 -1.88 -4.51 -1.22
C CYS A 165 -1.33 -4.77 -2.64
N ASN A 166 -1.14 -6.02 -3.07
CA ASN A 166 -0.44 -6.31 -4.32
C ASN A 166 -1.23 -5.99 -5.59
N GLY A 167 -2.56 -5.99 -5.56
CA GLY A 167 -3.34 -5.72 -6.77
C GLY A 167 -4.83 -6.02 -6.63
N PRO A 168 -5.62 -5.83 -7.71
CA PRO A 168 -7.08 -5.98 -7.68
C PRO A 168 -7.58 -7.42 -7.47
N TRP A 169 -6.69 -8.36 -7.40
CA TRP A 169 -6.92 -9.77 -7.10
C TRP A 169 -6.49 -10.16 -5.67
N CYS A 170 -5.83 -9.25 -4.97
CA CYS A 170 -5.22 -9.52 -3.66
C CYS A 170 -6.16 -9.14 -2.52
N SER A 171 -6.59 -10.11 -1.73
CA SER A 171 -7.54 -9.91 -0.63
C SER A 171 -6.92 -9.42 0.68
N LEU A 172 -5.60 -9.19 0.74
CA LEU A 172 -4.93 -8.87 2.01
C LEU A 172 -5.41 -7.54 2.59
N SER A 173 -5.53 -6.50 1.76
CA SER A 173 -6.07 -5.21 2.18
C SER A 173 -7.54 -5.31 2.61
N VAL A 174 -8.35 -6.10 1.88
CA VAL A 174 -9.76 -6.33 2.24
C VAL A 174 -9.86 -7.04 3.59
N SER A 175 -9.05 -8.09 3.81
CA SER A 175 -9.04 -8.80 5.10
C SER A 175 -8.63 -7.90 6.28
N MET A 176 -7.73 -6.94 6.07
CA MET A 176 -7.41 -5.94 7.09
C MET A 176 -8.58 -4.98 7.33
N ILE A 177 -9.21 -4.48 6.25
CA ILE A 177 -10.36 -3.57 6.33
C ILE A 177 -11.53 -4.24 7.06
N GLU A 178 -11.85 -5.50 6.75
CA GLU A 178 -12.88 -6.26 7.46
C GLU A 178 -12.65 -6.27 8.97
N VAL A 179 -11.43 -6.54 9.42
CA VAL A 179 -11.09 -6.53 10.86
C VAL A 179 -11.21 -5.12 11.45
N LEU A 180 -10.79 -4.09 10.74
CA LEU A 180 -10.95 -2.70 11.19
C LEU A 180 -12.42 -2.32 11.38
N LEU A 181 -13.28 -2.70 10.44
CA LEU A 181 -14.72 -2.50 10.57
C LEU A 181 -15.32 -3.28 11.74
N ASP A 182 -14.92 -4.55 11.90
CA ASP A 182 -15.39 -5.42 12.99
C ASP A 182 -15.07 -4.87 14.39
N ILE A 183 -13.96 -4.15 14.54
CA ILE A 183 -13.59 -3.51 15.81
C ILE A 183 -14.20 -2.10 15.97
N GLY A 184 -14.92 -1.60 14.98
CA GLY A 184 -15.62 -0.31 15.02
C GLY A 184 -14.81 0.88 14.47
N TYR A 185 -13.77 0.66 13.66
CA TYR A 185 -13.07 1.75 12.97
C TYR A 185 -14.04 2.46 12.01
N PRO A 186 -14.12 3.81 12.01
CA PRO A 186 -15.09 4.53 11.17
C PRO A 186 -14.84 4.25 9.69
N ALA A 187 -15.85 3.73 8.99
CA ALA A 187 -15.74 3.31 7.59
C ALA A 187 -15.38 4.49 6.67
N GLU A 188 -15.95 5.66 6.92
CA GLU A 188 -15.70 6.89 6.17
C GLU A 188 -14.23 7.37 6.27
N MET A 189 -13.50 6.93 7.28
CA MET A 189 -12.06 7.21 7.44
C MET A 189 -11.18 6.21 6.69
N ILE A 190 -11.74 5.14 6.16
CA ILE A 190 -11.01 4.13 5.37
C ILE A 190 -11.17 4.46 3.88
N LYS A 191 -10.05 4.45 3.17
CA LYS A 191 -9.99 4.53 1.70
C LYS A 191 -9.25 3.31 1.19
N TRP A 192 -9.71 2.74 0.10
CA TRP A 192 -9.13 1.52 -0.45
C TRP A 192 -8.53 1.75 -1.83
N TYR A 193 -7.21 1.63 -1.95
CA TYR A 193 -6.55 1.62 -3.25
C TYR A 193 -6.53 0.19 -3.80
N ARG A 194 -7.59 -0.14 -4.58
CA ARG A 194 -7.82 -1.47 -5.13
C ARG A 194 -6.71 -1.92 -6.08
N GLY A 195 -6.16 -1.01 -6.89
CA GLY A 195 -5.13 -1.30 -7.88
C GLY A 195 -3.84 -1.85 -7.29
N GLY A 196 -3.51 -1.41 -6.08
CA GLY A 196 -2.33 -1.85 -5.34
C GLY A 196 -1.02 -1.69 -6.13
N MET A 197 -0.01 -2.46 -5.76
CA MET A 197 1.30 -2.38 -6.40
C MET A 197 1.28 -2.77 -7.88
N GLN A 198 0.36 -3.65 -8.30
CA GLN A 198 0.29 -4.06 -9.71
C GLN A 198 -0.06 -2.89 -10.63
N GLU A 199 -1.12 -2.15 -10.33
CA GLU A 199 -1.53 -1.02 -11.16
C GLU A 199 -0.59 0.16 -10.99
N TRP A 200 -0.10 0.40 -9.76
CA TRP A 200 0.92 1.41 -9.48
C TRP A 200 2.17 1.24 -10.36
N LEU A 201 2.70 0.03 -10.45
CA LEU A 201 3.86 -0.28 -11.28
C LEU A 201 3.51 -0.33 -12.78
N ALA A 202 2.34 -0.84 -13.15
CA ALA A 202 1.89 -0.89 -14.54
C ALA A 202 1.73 0.51 -15.16
N THR A 203 1.34 1.49 -14.34
CA THR A 203 1.29 2.90 -14.74
C THR A 203 2.66 3.60 -14.67
N GLY A 204 3.71 2.88 -14.25
CA GLY A 204 5.08 3.39 -14.19
C GLY A 204 5.32 4.38 -13.06
N MET A 205 4.58 4.27 -11.98
CA MET A 205 4.74 5.16 -10.82
C MET A 205 5.98 4.81 -9.99
N THR A 206 6.52 5.82 -9.32
CA THR A 206 7.68 5.67 -8.43
C THR A 206 7.36 4.69 -7.30
N SER A 207 8.24 3.73 -7.09
CA SER A 207 8.21 2.81 -5.95
C SER A 207 9.53 2.84 -5.19
N THR A 208 9.55 2.34 -3.97
CA THR A 208 10.77 2.23 -3.15
C THR A 208 10.96 0.80 -2.68
N ARG A 209 12.20 0.45 -2.37
CA ARG A 209 12.59 -0.74 -1.60
C ARG A 209 12.93 -0.31 -0.18
N LYS A 210 12.69 -1.18 0.75
CA LYS A 210 13.07 -1.01 2.16
C LYS A 210 14.28 -1.90 2.49
#